data_c1deeaa825fc7f5895017d9f9120e461
#
_entry.id   c1deeaa825fc7f5895017d9f9120e461
#
_cell.length_a   1.000
_cell.length_b   1.000
_cell.length_c   1.000
_cell.angle_alpha   90.00
_cell.angle_beta   90.00
_cell.angle_gamma   90.00
#
_symmetry.space_group_name_H-M   'P 1'
#
loop_
_entity.id
_entity.type
_entity.pdbx_description
1 polymer ?
#
loop_
_entity_poly.entity_id
_entity_poly.type
_entity_poly.pdbx_seq_one_letter_code
_entity_poly.pdbx_strand_id
1 'polypeptide(L)'
;LGDVYKRQGYIWDWVDQGLLQKDKNGREYWAYGGDFGVNAPSDGNFLCNGLVNPDRGPHPAMAEVKYVHQNVGFDAIDAASGKFNITNRFYFTNLKKYQIHYSVLANGKTVKSGKVSLDIAPQASKEFTVPVNGLKARPGTEYFVNFSVIAVEPEPLIPAGYEIAYDQFRL
;
A
#
# COMPACT_ATOMS: atom_id res chain seq x y z
N LEU A 1 -21.22 8.53 3.97
CA LEU A 1 -22.65 8.49 4.40
C LEU A 1 -23.47 7.76 3.34
N GLY A 2 -23.68 6.50 3.43
CA GLY A 2 -24.49 5.72 2.49
C GLY A 2 -24.27 4.24 2.53
N ASP A 3 -23.24 3.79 3.22
CA ASP A 3 -22.80 2.40 3.12
C ASP A 3 -23.41 1.47 4.18
N VAL A 4 -24.26 1.99 5.05
CA VAL A 4 -24.99 1.17 6.04
C VAL A 4 -25.90 0.13 5.34
N TYR A 5 -26.37 0.43 4.13
CA TYR A 5 -27.19 -0.46 3.31
C TYR A 5 -26.46 -1.07 2.11
N LYS A 6 -25.24 -0.59 1.81
CA LYS A 6 -24.41 -1.12 0.72
C LYS A 6 -23.28 -1.94 1.32
N ARG A 7 -23.27 -3.22 1.02
CA ARG A 7 -22.21 -4.14 1.48
C ARG A 7 -20.99 -4.19 0.54
N GLN A 8 -21.01 -3.42 -0.55
CA GLN A 8 -19.99 -3.44 -1.58
C GLN A 8 -19.75 -2.05 -2.12
N GLY A 9 -18.47 -1.73 -2.38
CA GLY A 9 -18.02 -0.58 -3.12
C GLY A 9 -17.23 -1.04 -4.33
N TYR A 10 -17.30 -0.28 -5.43
CA TYR A 10 -16.56 -0.56 -6.65
C TYR A 10 -15.80 0.68 -7.06
N ILE A 11 -14.54 0.47 -7.47
CA ILE A 11 -13.71 1.55 -8.01
C ILE A 11 -14.00 1.65 -9.50
N TRP A 12 -14.39 2.81 -9.95
CA TRP A 12 -14.53 3.17 -11.35
C TRP A 12 -13.43 4.16 -11.76
N ASP A 13 -12.43 3.76 -12.56
CA ASP A 13 -12.24 2.49 -13.22
C ASP A 13 -10.98 1.80 -12.67
N TRP A 14 -10.79 0.49 -12.93
CA TRP A 14 -9.56 -0.18 -12.50
C TRP A 14 -8.43 0.04 -13.51
N VAL A 15 -8.74 -0.09 -14.79
CA VAL A 15 -7.77 0.02 -15.90
C VAL A 15 -8.17 1.18 -16.78
N ASP A 16 -7.23 2.04 -17.16
CA ASP A 16 -7.46 3.07 -18.16
C ASP A 16 -7.99 2.48 -19.46
N GLN A 17 -8.98 3.14 -20.02
CA GLN A 17 -9.52 2.79 -21.33
C GLN A 17 -8.48 3.14 -22.40
N GLY A 18 -7.94 2.15 -23.07
CA GLY A 18 -7.00 2.33 -24.15
C GLY A 18 -6.68 1.01 -24.83
N LEU A 19 -6.68 1.02 -26.14
CA LEU A 19 -6.33 -0.13 -26.97
C LEU A 19 -5.03 0.19 -27.73
N LEU A 20 -4.06 -0.72 -27.66
CA LEU A 20 -2.78 -0.53 -28.33
C LEU A 20 -2.98 -0.45 -29.86
N GLN A 21 -2.56 0.63 -30.46
CA GLN A 21 -2.58 0.90 -31.89
C GLN A 21 -1.21 1.37 -32.37
N LYS A 22 -1.05 1.37 -33.71
CA LYS A 22 0.13 1.95 -34.38
C LYS A 22 -0.31 3.05 -35.33
N ASP A 23 0.37 4.18 -35.27
CA ASP A 23 0.19 5.24 -36.25
C ASP A 23 0.76 4.86 -37.62
N LYS A 24 0.59 5.75 -38.62
CA LYS A 24 1.09 5.57 -40.00
C LYS A 24 2.62 5.42 -40.11
N ASN A 25 3.35 5.80 -39.06
CA ASN A 25 4.80 5.70 -38.97
C ASN A 25 5.25 4.46 -38.18
N GLY A 26 4.30 3.61 -37.72
CA GLY A 26 4.57 2.43 -36.90
C GLY A 26 4.77 2.72 -35.42
N ARG A 27 4.57 3.96 -34.97
CA ARG A 27 4.68 4.33 -33.52
C ARG A 27 3.46 3.82 -32.76
N GLU A 28 3.70 3.10 -31.69
CA GLU A 28 2.66 2.60 -30.79
C GLU A 28 2.08 3.72 -29.92
N TYR A 29 0.77 3.68 -29.70
CA TYR A 29 0.03 4.57 -28.81
C TYR A 29 -1.24 3.89 -28.29
N TRP A 30 -1.79 4.42 -27.22
CA TRP A 30 -3.06 3.96 -26.65
C TRP A 30 -4.20 4.76 -27.29
N ALA A 31 -5.03 4.07 -28.06
CA ALA A 31 -6.12 4.66 -28.81
C ALA A 31 -7.43 4.57 -28.02
N TYR A 32 -8.27 5.60 -28.16
CA TYR A 32 -9.60 5.68 -27.56
C TYR A 32 -10.56 6.47 -28.46
N GLY A 33 -11.84 6.09 -28.44
CA GLY A 33 -12.91 6.88 -29.04
C GLY A 33 -12.64 7.30 -30.48
N GLY A 34 -12.51 8.60 -30.71
CA GLY A 34 -12.30 9.20 -32.05
C GLY A 34 -11.07 8.72 -32.81
N ASP A 35 -10.08 8.11 -32.15
CA ASP A 35 -8.94 7.47 -32.82
C ASP A 35 -9.37 6.30 -33.74
N PHE A 36 -10.57 5.76 -33.49
CA PHE A 36 -11.17 4.70 -34.33
C PHE A 36 -12.11 5.24 -35.41
N GLY A 37 -12.23 6.55 -35.54
CA GLY A 37 -13.05 7.23 -36.55
C GLY A 37 -14.02 8.24 -35.95
N VAL A 38 -14.48 9.17 -36.80
CA VAL A 38 -15.34 10.31 -36.39
C VAL A 38 -16.70 9.90 -35.77
N ASN A 39 -17.18 8.70 -36.09
CA ASN A 39 -18.42 8.15 -35.57
C ASN A 39 -18.21 7.08 -34.49
N ALA A 40 -16.96 6.86 -34.02
CA ALA A 40 -16.71 5.91 -32.95
C ALA A 40 -17.30 6.42 -31.63
N PRO A 41 -17.90 5.54 -30.80
CA PRO A 41 -18.37 5.92 -29.49
C PRO A 41 -17.24 6.56 -28.65
N SER A 42 -17.56 7.68 -28.00
CA SER A 42 -16.58 8.40 -27.17
C SER A 42 -17.29 9.19 -26.08
N ASP A 43 -16.75 9.14 -24.87
CA ASP A 43 -17.20 9.99 -23.75
C ASP A 43 -16.37 11.29 -23.64
N GLY A 44 -15.76 11.72 -24.77
CA GLY A 44 -14.96 12.94 -24.85
C GLY A 44 -13.72 12.85 -23.98
N ASN A 45 -13.61 13.72 -22.98
CA ASN A 45 -12.49 13.77 -22.05
C ASN A 45 -12.68 12.87 -20.80
N PHE A 46 -13.76 12.13 -20.69
CA PHE A 46 -14.00 11.17 -19.61
C PHE A 46 -13.37 9.81 -19.96
N LEU A 47 -12.06 9.77 -19.89
CA LEU A 47 -11.23 8.60 -20.17
C LEU A 47 -9.97 8.61 -19.28
N CYS A 48 -9.23 7.50 -19.26
CA CYS A 48 -8.00 7.34 -18.49
C CYS A 48 -8.18 7.66 -16.99
N ASN A 49 -9.29 7.21 -16.42
CA ASN A 49 -9.67 7.40 -15.03
C ASN A 49 -9.45 6.13 -14.17
N GLY A 50 -8.64 5.21 -14.67
CA GLY A 50 -8.25 3.99 -14.00
C GLY A 50 -7.20 4.19 -12.90
N LEU A 51 -7.00 3.15 -12.10
CA LEU A 51 -5.91 3.05 -11.13
C LEU A 51 -4.62 2.53 -11.74
N VAL A 52 -4.70 1.93 -12.91
CA VAL A 52 -3.55 1.44 -13.69
C VAL A 52 -3.69 1.85 -15.15
N ASN A 53 -2.56 2.03 -15.81
CA ASN A 53 -2.47 2.28 -17.24
C ASN A 53 -3.05 1.11 -18.07
N PRO A 54 -3.30 1.28 -19.37
CA PRO A 54 -3.76 0.19 -20.23
C PRO A 54 -2.79 -1.00 -20.27
N ASP A 55 -1.48 -0.77 -20.11
CA ASP A 55 -0.44 -1.81 -19.99
C ASP A 55 -0.30 -2.41 -18.59
N ARG A 56 -1.17 -2.00 -17.65
CA ARG A 56 -1.20 -2.41 -16.24
C ARG A 56 -0.11 -1.77 -15.38
N GLY A 57 0.67 -0.83 -15.89
CA GLY A 57 1.54 -0.01 -15.06
C GLY A 57 0.72 0.78 -14.00
N PRO A 58 1.11 0.78 -12.72
CA PRO A 58 0.31 1.46 -11.69
C PRO A 58 0.39 2.98 -11.84
N HIS A 59 -0.74 3.66 -11.66
CA HIS A 59 -0.77 5.10 -11.43
C HIS A 59 -0.29 5.42 -9.99
N PRO A 60 0.18 6.64 -9.72
CA PRO A 60 0.61 7.04 -8.37
C PRO A 60 -0.47 6.80 -7.29
N ALA A 61 -1.75 6.98 -7.62
CA ALA A 61 -2.87 6.72 -6.72
C ALA A 61 -2.96 5.26 -6.24
N MET A 62 -2.37 4.30 -6.96
CA MET A 62 -2.37 2.89 -6.55
C MET A 62 -1.61 2.67 -5.24
N ALA A 63 -0.60 3.48 -4.95
CA ALA A 63 0.11 3.41 -3.67
C ALA A 63 -0.82 3.75 -2.49
N GLU A 64 -1.65 4.79 -2.65
CA GLU A 64 -2.65 5.18 -1.66
C GLU A 64 -3.75 4.12 -1.53
N VAL A 65 -4.22 3.56 -2.64
CA VAL A 65 -5.19 2.44 -2.61
C VAL A 65 -4.65 1.26 -1.83
N LYS A 66 -3.38 0.89 -2.04
CA LYS A 66 -2.71 -0.16 -1.26
C LYS A 66 -2.73 0.17 0.23
N TYR A 67 -2.38 1.40 0.59
CA TYR A 67 -2.31 1.85 1.98
C TYR A 67 -3.67 1.83 2.68
N VAL A 68 -4.70 2.43 2.08
CA VAL A 68 -6.02 2.52 2.70
C VAL A 68 -6.77 1.18 2.77
N HIS A 69 -6.44 0.24 1.88
CA HIS A 69 -7.05 -1.10 1.85
C HIS A 69 -6.26 -2.18 2.60
N GLN A 70 -5.12 -1.85 3.21
CA GLN A 70 -4.34 -2.83 3.95
C GLN A 70 -5.09 -3.37 5.18
N ASN A 71 -4.93 -4.66 5.43
CA ASN A 71 -5.61 -5.36 6.52
C ASN A 71 -4.81 -5.38 7.85
N VAL A 72 -3.75 -4.61 7.93
CA VAL A 72 -2.96 -4.43 9.16
C VAL A 72 -2.82 -2.94 9.40
N GLY A 73 -3.18 -2.50 10.60
CA GLY A 73 -3.03 -1.12 11.02
C GLY A 73 -2.00 -0.99 12.13
N PHE A 74 -1.32 0.15 12.17
CA PHE A 74 -0.42 0.51 13.25
C PHE A 74 -0.87 1.82 13.87
N ASP A 75 -0.68 1.95 15.18
CA ASP A 75 -0.93 3.18 15.92
C ASP A 75 0.24 3.43 16.87
N ALA A 76 0.69 4.67 16.99
CA ALA A 76 1.68 5.05 17.96
C ALA A 76 1.01 5.27 19.33
N ILE A 77 1.44 4.51 20.36
CA ILE A 77 1.05 4.75 21.75
C ILE A 77 2.01 5.78 22.36
N ASP A 78 3.31 5.52 22.21
CA ASP A 78 4.40 6.41 22.60
C ASP A 78 5.59 6.12 21.65
N ALA A 79 5.62 6.84 20.56
CA ALA A 79 6.64 6.64 19.53
C ALA A 79 8.05 6.88 20.05
N ALA A 80 8.23 7.87 20.93
CA ALA A 80 9.53 8.22 21.51
C ALA A 80 10.12 7.08 22.35
N SER A 81 9.28 6.33 23.05
CA SER A 81 9.69 5.13 23.80
C SER A 81 9.65 3.84 22.95
N GLY A 82 9.20 3.92 21.70
CA GLY A 82 9.07 2.79 20.79
C GLY A 82 7.85 1.91 21.04
N LYS A 83 6.81 2.43 21.72
CA LYS A 83 5.57 1.69 21.98
C LYS A 83 4.54 1.92 20.89
N PHE A 84 4.06 0.83 20.31
CA PHE A 84 3.08 0.83 19.23
C PHE A 84 1.99 -0.21 19.49
N ASN A 85 0.85 0.01 18.87
CA ASN A 85 -0.21 -0.97 18.76
C ASN A 85 -0.28 -1.46 17.31
N ILE A 86 -0.56 -2.74 17.12
CA ILE A 86 -0.85 -3.32 15.82
C ILE A 86 -2.24 -3.94 15.85
N THR A 87 -3.04 -3.67 14.83
CA THR A 87 -4.41 -4.15 14.69
C THR A 87 -4.51 -5.09 13.49
N ASN A 88 -4.96 -6.30 13.72
CA ASN A 88 -5.30 -7.26 12.70
C ASN A 88 -6.73 -7.02 12.21
N ARG A 89 -6.88 -6.47 11.01
CA ARG A 89 -8.18 -6.20 10.36
C ARG A 89 -8.69 -7.36 9.50
N PHE A 90 -7.91 -8.43 9.35
CA PHE A 90 -8.39 -9.64 8.68
C PHE A 90 -9.51 -10.29 9.48
N TYR A 91 -10.46 -10.91 8.79
CA TYR A 91 -11.56 -11.66 9.42
C TYR A 91 -11.18 -13.11 9.72
N PHE A 92 -10.26 -13.70 8.94
CA PHE A 92 -9.97 -15.14 9.00
C PHE A 92 -8.47 -15.47 9.08
N THR A 93 -7.58 -14.47 8.98
CA THR A 93 -6.13 -14.69 8.93
C THR A 93 -5.45 -14.19 10.21
N ASN A 94 -4.70 -15.06 10.87
CA ASN A 94 -3.86 -14.68 12.01
C ASN A 94 -2.55 -14.06 11.52
N LEU A 95 -2.06 -12.99 12.18
CA LEU A 95 -0.84 -12.31 11.79
C LEU A 95 0.44 -13.13 12.01
N LYS A 96 0.42 -14.24 12.76
CA LYS A 96 1.57 -15.15 12.86
C LYS A 96 2.06 -15.70 11.51
N LYS A 97 1.21 -15.61 10.48
CA LYS A 97 1.53 -15.98 9.10
C LYS A 97 2.53 -15.04 8.44
N TYR A 98 2.66 -13.83 8.96
CA TYR A 98 3.49 -12.76 8.40
C TYR A 98 4.65 -12.42 9.35
N GLN A 99 5.65 -11.73 8.81
CA GLN A 99 6.75 -11.19 9.59
C GLN A 99 6.72 -9.67 9.55
N ILE A 100 6.78 -9.02 10.71
CA ILE A 100 6.84 -7.58 10.81
C ILE A 100 8.31 -7.18 10.83
N HIS A 101 8.72 -6.40 9.85
CA HIS A 101 10.02 -5.75 9.81
C HIS A 101 9.88 -4.32 10.32
N TYR A 102 10.86 -3.83 11.04
CA TYR A 102 10.96 -2.42 11.37
C TYR A 102 12.32 -1.87 10.97
N SER A 103 12.36 -0.60 10.59
CA SER A 103 13.60 0.15 10.39
C SER A 103 13.47 1.53 11.01
N VAL A 104 14.47 1.92 11.80
CA VAL A 104 14.60 3.26 12.35
C VAL A 104 15.50 4.06 11.43
N LEU A 105 15.02 5.21 11.02
CA LEU A 105 15.66 6.11 10.08
C LEU A 105 16.13 7.39 10.78
N ALA A 106 17.30 7.89 10.41
CA ALA A 106 17.80 9.22 10.73
C ALA A 106 18.03 9.98 9.40
N ASN A 107 17.27 11.02 9.12
CA ASN A 107 17.30 11.75 7.84
C ASN A 107 17.27 10.78 6.64
N GLY A 108 16.34 9.82 6.63
CA GLY A 108 16.15 8.85 5.57
C GLY A 108 17.14 7.69 5.53
N LYS A 109 18.18 7.67 6.38
CA LYS A 109 19.17 6.58 6.45
C LYS A 109 18.83 5.62 7.58
N THR A 110 18.77 4.33 7.29
CA THR A 110 18.54 3.30 8.31
C THR A 110 19.68 3.26 9.31
N VAL A 111 19.37 3.46 10.58
CA VAL A 111 20.33 3.41 11.70
C VAL A 111 20.10 2.20 12.59
N LYS A 112 18.92 1.60 12.53
CA LYS A 112 18.58 0.37 13.25
C LYS A 112 17.48 -0.37 12.50
N SER A 113 17.50 -1.69 12.55
CA SER A 113 16.41 -2.51 11.97
C SER A 113 16.27 -3.82 12.74
N GLY A 114 15.15 -4.47 12.56
CA GLY A 114 14.90 -5.78 13.14
C GLY A 114 13.56 -6.35 12.68
N LYS A 115 13.21 -7.49 13.29
CA LYS A 115 12.00 -8.24 12.97
C LYS A 115 11.24 -8.54 14.25
N VAL A 116 9.92 -8.55 14.14
CA VAL A 116 9.01 -8.92 15.22
C VAL A 116 8.04 -9.95 14.66
N SER A 117 7.84 -11.03 15.40
CA SER A 117 6.79 -12.02 15.09
C SER A 117 5.72 -11.92 16.15
N LEU A 118 4.47 -11.72 15.74
CA LEU A 118 3.35 -11.55 16.64
C LEU A 118 2.25 -12.55 16.30
N ASP A 119 1.74 -13.21 17.32
CA ASP A 119 0.52 -14.01 17.23
C ASP A 119 -0.65 -13.11 17.60
N ILE A 120 -1.44 -12.72 16.59
CA ILE A 120 -2.59 -11.83 16.73
C ILE A 120 -3.74 -12.42 15.93
N ALA A 121 -4.77 -12.82 16.67
CA ALA A 121 -5.99 -13.38 16.07
C ALA A 121 -6.69 -12.39 15.15
N PRO A 122 -7.54 -12.85 14.21
CA PRO A 122 -8.40 -11.98 13.43
C PRO A 122 -9.19 -11.00 14.31
N GLN A 123 -9.31 -9.75 13.87
CA GLN A 123 -10.04 -8.67 14.52
C GLN A 123 -9.50 -8.29 15.92
N ALA A 124 -8.28 -8.72 16.27
CA ALA A 124 -7.64 -8.39 17.54
C ALA A 124 -6.52 -7.36 17.35
N SER A 125 -6.13 -6.73 18.46
CA SER A 125 -5.00 -5.81 18.53
C SER A 125 -4.01 -6.24 19.60
N LYS A 126 -2.75 -5.80 19.47
CA LYS A 126 -1.70 -6.11 20.43
C LYS A 126 -0.67 -4.99 20.50
N GLU A 127 -0.32 -4.61 21.72
CA GLU A 127 0.81 -3.72 21.95
C GLU A 127 2.14 -4.44 21.75
N PHE A 128 3.11 -3.73 21.20
CA PHE A 128 4.48 -4.22 21.06
C PHE A 128 5.47 -3.07 21.18
N THR A 129 6.74 -3.41 21.39
CA THR A 129 7.79 -2.41 21.57
C THR A 129 8.90 -2.65 20.56
N VAL A 130 9.32 -1.58 19.91
CA VAL A 130 10.51 -1.53 19.06
C VAL A 130 11.65 -0.93 19.88
N PRO A 131 12.85 -1.53 19.90
CA PRO A 131 13.96 -1.00 20.67
C PRO A 131 14.53 0.27 20.01
N VAL A 132 13.97 1.42 20.36
CA VAL A 132 14.48 2.74 19.94
C VAL A 132 15.51 3.32 20.92
N ASN A 133 15.74 2.64 22.04
CA ASN A 133 16.69 3.05 23.07
C ASN A 133 18.11 3.17 22.49
N GLY A 134 18.84 4.22 22.89
CA GLY A 134 20.19 4.52 22.43
C GLY A 134 20.26 5.41 21.19
N LEU A 135 19.14 5.82 20.63
CA LEU A 135 19.10 6.91 19.64
C LEU A 135 19.44 8.21 20.39
N LYS A 136 20.65 8.72 20.18
CA LYS A 136 21.00 10.05 20.67
C LYS A 136 20.42 11.07 19.71
N ALA A 137 19.36 11.75 20.13
CA ALA A 137 18.77 12.83 19.34
C ALA A 137 19.85 13.88 19.01
N ARG A 138 19.94 14.24 17.74
CA ARG A 138 20.87 15.28 17.26
C ARG A 138 20.06 16.45 16.71
N PRO A 139 20.37 17.69 17.05
CA PRO A 139 19.72 18.86 16.46
C PRO A 139 19.77 18.79 14.91
N GLY A 140 18.64 19.11 14.27
CA GLY A 140 18.54 19.08 12.81
C GLY A 140 18.42 17.69 12.19
N THR A 141 18.21 16.63 13.00
CA THR A 141 17.98 15.27 12.50
C THR A 141 16.55 14.84 12.81
N GLU A 142 15.84 14.41 11.79
CA GLU A 142 14.53 13.79 11.93
C GLU A 142 14.67 12.28 12.04
N TYR A 143 13.92 11.70 12.97
CA TYR A 143 13.89 10.26 13.18
C TYR A 143 12.50 9.72 12.89
N PHE A 144 12.47 8.60 12.15
CA PHE A 144 11.25 7.87 11.84
C PHE A 144 11.44 6.39 12.12
N VAL A 145 10.36 5.71 12.42
CA VAL A 145 10.29 4.24 12.35
C VAL A 145 9.34 3.84 11.23
N ASN A 146 9.81 2.97 10.36
CA ASN A 146 9.00 2.32 9.34
C ASN A 146 8.66 0.91 9.77
N PHE A 147 7.44 0.50 9.51
CA PHE A 147 6.97 -0.88 9.62
C PHE A 147 6.66 -1.43 8.25
N SER A 148 6.98 -2.71 8.04
CA SER A 148 6.58 -3.48 6.85
C SER A 148 6.12 -4.86 7.29
N VAL A 149 4.95 -5.28 6.85
CA VAL A 149 4.41 -6.62 7.09
C VAL A 149 4.64 -7.47 5.85
N ILE A 150 5.45 -8.51 5.99
CA ILE A 150 5.97 -9.29 4.87
C ILE A 150 5.36 -10.68 4.88
N ALA A 151 4.86 -11.14 3.72
CA ALA A 151 4.46 -12.51 3.50
C ALA A 151 5.68 -13.43 3.58
N VAL A 152 5.69 -14.39 4.51
CA VAL A 152 6.81 -15.34 4.67
C VAL A 152 6.72 -16.44 3.63
N GLU A 153 5.53 -17.02 3.50
CA GLU A 153 5.22 -18.07 2.54
C GLU A 153 4.43 -17.50 1.36
N PRO A 154 4.57 -18.07 0.16
CA PRO A 154 3.77 -17.64 -0.99
C PRO A 154 2.30 -17.99 -0.81
N GLU A 155 1.43 -17.11 -1.26
CA GLU A 155 -0.03 -17.30 -1.35
C GLU A 155 -0.47 -17.11 -2.81
N PRO A 156 -1.68 -17.52 -3.18
CA PRO A 156 -2.21 -17.19 -4.50
C PRO A 156 -2.11 -15.68 -4.75
N LEU A 157 -1.42 -15.28 -5.81
CA LEU A 157 -1.16 -13.89 -6.24
C LEU A 157 -0.25 -13.07 -5.30
N ILE A 158 0.26 -13.63 -4.21
CA ILE A 158 1.16 -12.95 -3.27
C ILE A 158 2.43 -13.77 -3.15
N PRO A 159 3.55 -13.37 -3.76
CA PRO A 159 4.81 -14.10 -3.62
C PRO A 159 5.39 -13.95 -2.21
N ALA A 160 6.20 -14.90 -1.79
CA ALA A 160 7.01 -14.75 -0.58
C ALA A 160 7.88 -13.49 -0.67
N GLY A 161 8.02 -12.77 0.43
CA GLY A 161 8.72 -11.49 0.49
C GLY A 161 7.88 -10.28 0.10
N TYR A 162 6.63 -10.47 -0.33
CA TYR A 162 5.76 -9.35 -0.68
C TYR A 162 5.32 -8.58 0.58
N GLU A 163 5.39 -7.24 0.52
CA GLU A 163 4.90 -6.34 1.56
C GLU A 163 3.39 -6.16 1.43
N ILE A 164 2.64 -6.69 2.42
CA ILE A 164 1.18 -6.62 2.43
C ILE A 164 0.62 -5.37 3.15
N ALA A 165 1.42 -4.78 4.03
CA ALA A 165 1.07 -3.56 4.75
C ALA A 165 2.33 -2.83 5.21
N TYR A 166 2.24 -1.52 5.35
CA TYR A 166 3.32 -0.68 5.85
C TYR A 166 2.78 0.54 6.61
N ASP A 167 3.63 1.14 7.44
CA ASP A 167 3.35 2.41 8.08
C ASP A 167 4.64 3.12 8.51
N GLN A 168 4.55 4.43 8.78
CA GLN A 168 5.67 5.25 9.23
C GLN A 168 5.24 6.18 10.36
N PHE A 169 6.06 6.27 11.39
CA PHE A 169 5.86 7.19 12.52
C PHE A 169 7.10 8.01 12.78
N ARG A 170 6.89 9.26 13.12
CA ARG A 170 7.96 10.14 13.62
C ARG A 170 8.25 9.78 15.08
N LEU A 171 9.55 9.67 15.42
CA LEU A 171 10.07 9.40 16.76
C LEU A 171 10.38 10.69 17.51
#